data_59e480a0f2afbf7491b1be9d67569569
#
_entry.id   59e480a0f2afbf7491b1be9d67569569
#
_cell.length_a   1.000
_cell.length_b   1.000
_cell.length_c   1.000
_cell.angle_alpha   90.00
_cell.angle_beta   90.00
_cell.angle_gamma   90.00
#
_symmetry.space_group_name_H-M   'P 1'
#
loop_
_entity.id
_entity.type
_entity.pdbx_description
1 polymer ?
#
loop_
_entity_poly.entity_id
_entity_poly.type
_entity_poly.pdbx_seq_one_letter_code
_entity_poly.pdbx_strand_id
1 'polypeptide(L)'
;MMRWKELLEKKPHAWVKWGVIAACLCIVIAGFFVIRQRAAALPVEQVENPVFVSREEEPEMQRDDLKNMLVNNIVVWGTVQDCSYLRIRAGDSVWYLTTMRVAVDTVIRGEADAPTIDIVSGECYTGEPVPEEEFPVRPGIADCIPGTEGIFAVSPVQAGAVWDIGGRSTAVREFGDYIYRIRCSLQEGSIVYDDLVLPISEVETAGS
;
A
#
# COMPACT_ATOMS: atom_id res chain seq x y z
N MET A 1 -65.71 34.34 28.38
CA MET A 1 -65.43 32.90 28.14
C MET A 1 -64.62 32.75 26.86
N MET A 2 -63.32 32.94 26.98
CA MET A 2 -62.47 33.13 25.80
C MET A 2 -61.18 32.33 25.97
N ARG A 3 -60.82 31.59 24.94
CA ARG A 3 -59.43 31.28 24.52
C ARG A 3 -58.64 30.14 25.16
N TRP A 4 -59.26 29.08 25.56
CA TRP A 4 -58.48 27.86 25.82
C TRP A 4 -58.24 27.04 24.55
N LYS A 5 -59.05 27.18 23.49
CA LYS A 5 -58.87 26.47 22.21
C LYS A 5 -57.68 26.98 21.38
N GLU A 6 -57.40 28.31 21.41
CA GLU A 6 -56.28 28.88 20.66
C GLU A 6 -54.90 28.60 21.27
N LEU A 7 -54.80 28.27 22.54
CA LEU A 7 -53.55 27.91 23.22
C LEU A 7 -53.17 26.47 22.97
N LEU A 8 -54.11 25.58 22.67
CA LEU A 8 -53.85 24.18 22.37
C LEU A 8 -53.43 23.94 20.89
N GLU A 9 -53.86 24.82 19.98
CA GLU A 9 -53.49 24.70 18.56
C GLU A 9 -52.07 25.18 18.24
N LYS A 10 -51.49 26.04 19.05
CA LYS A 10 -50.12 26.57 18.77
C LYS A 10 -48.96 25.75 19.36
N LYS A 11 -49.23 24.93 20.37
CA LYS A 11 -48.18 24.15 21.07
C LYS A 11 -47.65 22.92 20.31
N PRO A 12 -48.45 22.17 19.53
CA PRO A 12 -47.90 20.97 18.88
C PRO A 12 -46.81 21.29 17.83
N HIS A 13 -46.89 22.41 17.18
CA HIS A 13 -45.91 22.79 16.14
C HIS A 13 -44.52 23.13 16.69
N ALA A 14 -44.44 23.73 17.87
CA ALA A 14 -43.14 24.04 18.48
C ALA A 14 -42.42 22.76 18.93
N TRP A 15 -43.13 21.86 19.60
CA TRP A 15 -42.58 20.60 20.07
C TRP A 15 -42.17 19.68 18.91
N VAL A 16 -42.94 19.62 17.83
CA VAL A 16 -42.59 18.83 16.63
C VAL A 16 -41.35 19.43 15.98
N LYS A 17 -41.20 20.76 15.87
CA LYS A 17 -39.99 21.39 15.34
C LYS A 17 -38.74 21.06 16.17
N TRP A 18 -38.84 21.15 17.47
CA TRP A 18 -37.75 20.79 18.39
C TRP A 18 -37.42 19.29 18.36
N GLY A 19 -38.40 18.42 18.22
CA GLY A 19 -38.23 16.98 18.08
C GLY A 19 -37.49 16.64 16.77
N VAL A 20 -37.86 17.28 15.66
CA VAL A 20 -37.17 17.10 14.36
C VAL A 20 -35.72 17.60 14.42
N ILE A 21 -35.50 18.77 15.03
CA ILE A 21 -34.12 19.32 15.19
C ILE A 21 -33.27 18.37 16.05
N ALA A 22 -33.81 17.87 17.16
CA ALA A 22 -33.10 16.91 18.02
C ALA A 22 -32.80 15.61 17.27
N ALA A 23 -33.73 15.05 16.50
CA ALA A 23 -33.53 13.86 15.71
C ALA A 23 -32.45 14.06 14.63
N CYS A 24 -32.48 15.19 13.89
CA CYS A 24 -31.45 15.54 12.94
C CYS A 24 -30.07 15.69 13.59
N LEU A 25 -30.00 16.30 14.77
CA LEU A 25 -28.75 16.45 15.53
C LEU A 25 -28.20 15.10 15.96
N CYS A 26 -29.05 14.18 16.42
CA CYS A 26 -28.66 12.83 16.77
C CYS A 26 -28.12 12.04 15.57
N ILE A 27 -28.75 12.19 14.38
CA ILE A 27 -28.28 11.56 13.16
C ILE A 27 -26.92 12.13 12.74
N VAL A 28 -26.72 13.43 12.81
CA VAL A 28 -25.44 14.09 12.50
C VAL A 28 -24.35 13.63 13.49
N ILE A 29 -24.66 13.59 14.79
CA ILE A 29 -23.71 13.13 15.80
C ILE A 29 -23.38 11.64 15.61
N ALA A 30 -24.39 10.80 15.38
CA ALA A 30 -24.17 9.38 15.09
C ALA A 30 -23.35 9.17 13.82
N GLY A 31 -23.66 9.93 12.75
CA GLY A 31 -22.89 9.94 11.52
C GLY A 31 -21.44 10.37 11.72
N PHE A 32 -21.22 11.42 12.52
CA PHE A 32 -19.88 11.89 12.89
C PHE A 32 -19.10 10.85 13.71
N PHE A 33 -19.77 10.16 14.64
CA PHE A 33 -19.16 9.06 15.43
C PHE A 33 -18.78 7.86 14.54
N VAL A 34 -19.64 7.49 13.59
CA VAL A 34 -19.35 6.41 12.62
C VAL A 34 -18.18 6.79 11.70
N ILE A 35 -18.15 8.04 11.22
CA ILE A 35 -17.04 8.54 10.39
C ILE A 35 -15.76 8.58 11.23
N ARG A 36 -15.81 9.03 12.48
CA ARG A 36 -14.64 9.08 13.36
C ARG A 36 -14.13 7.69 13.76
N GLN A 37 -15.01 6.71 13.94
CA GLN A 37 -14.61 5.32 14.16
C GLN A 37 -13.98 4.70 12.90
N ARG A 38 -14.45 5.07 11.71
CA ARG A 38 -13.83 4.65 10.44
C ARG A 38 -12.49 5.36 10.19
N ALA A 39 -12.31 6.55 10.71
CA ALA A 39 -11.07 7.31 10.63
C ALA A 39 -10.08 7.01 11.77
N ALA A 40 -10.39 6.07 12.68
CA ALA A 40 -9.38 5.57 13.61
C ALA A 40 -8.25 4.93 12.81
N ALA A 41 -7.04 5.44 12.97
CA ALA A 41 -5.86 4.91 12.29
C ALA A 41 -5.77 3.39 12.47
N LEU A 42 -5.38 2.68 11.41
CA LEU A 42 -5.09 1.26 11.51
C LEU A 42 -3.97 1.07 12.55
N PRO A 43 -4.02 0.02 13.37
CA PRO A 43 -2.93 -0.30 14.28
C PRO A 43 -1.72 -0.76 13.44
N VAL A 44 -0.86 0.18 13.09
CA VAL A 44 0.38 -0.06 12.37
C VAL A 44 1.49 -0.26 13.40
N GLU A 45 2.11 -1.42 13.36
CA GLU A 45 3.27 -1.78 14.18
C GLU A 45 4.51 -1.78 13.29
N GLN A 46 5.54 -1.03 13.66
CA GLN A 46 6.84 -1.13 13.02
C GLN A 46 7.59 -2.32 13.61
N VAL A 47 8.03 -3.24 12.74
CA VAL A 47 8.77 -4.42 13.14
C VAL A 47 10.27 -4.12 13.04
N GLU A 48 10.95 -4.16 14.19
CA GLU A 48 12.40 -4.02 14.26
C GLU A 48 13.06 -5.40 14.13
N ASN A 49 14.08 -5.52 13.28
CA ASN A 49 14.85 -6.76 13.08
C ASN A 49 13.99 -7.99 12.71
N PRO A 50 13.20 -7.92 11.63
CA PRO A 50 12.34 -9.02 11.23
C PRO A 50 13.15 -10.26 10.80
N VAL A 51 12.62 -11.44 11.11
CA VAL A 51 13.10 -12.70 10.51
C VAL A 51 12.30 -12.92 9.23
N PHE A 52 12.95 -12.70 8.09
CA PHE A 52 12.28 -12.83 6.80
C PHE A 52 12.01 -14.27 6.45
N VAL A 53 10.79 -14.52 5.95
CA VAL A 53 10.38 -15.82 5.43
C VAL A 53 9.72 -15.64 4.07
N SER A 54 10.04 -16.53 3.13
CA SER A 54 9.28 -16.68 1.89
C SER A 54 8.31 -17.83 2.08
N ARG A 55 7.01 -17.56 2.05
CA ARG A 55 5.97 -18.58 2.26
C ARG A 55 5.37 -19.12 0.97
N GLU A 56 5.61 -18.46 -0.13
CA GLU A 56 5.18 -18.92 -1.44
C GLU A 56 6.36 -19.60 -2.15
N GLU A 57 6.13 -20.82 -2.65
CA GLU A 57 6.98 -21.39 -3.68
C GLU A 57 6.70 -20.59 -4.96
N GLU A 58 7.55 -19.62 -5.26
CA GLU A 58 7.43 -18.93 -6.53
C GLU A 58 7.71 -19.90 -7.67
N PRO A 59 6.86 -19.91 -8.71
CA PRO A 59 7.19 -20.65 -9.90
C PRO A 59 8.53 -20.16 -10.45
N GLU A 60 9.36 -21.08 -10.90
CA GLU A 60 10.64 -20.75 -11.52
C GLU A 60 10.43 -19.72 -12.63
N MET A 61 10.97 -18.53 -12.45
CA MET A 61 10.83 -17.44 -13.41
C MET A 61 11.58 -17.81 -14.70
N GLN A 62 10.92 -17.68 -15.84
CA GLN A 62 11.55 -17.87 -17.13
C GLN A 62 12.07 -16.53 -17.68
N ARG A 63 13.04 -16.60 -18.61
CA ARG A 63 13.64 -15.39 -19.22
C ARG A 63 12.61 -14.45 -19.86
N ASP A 64 11.58 -15.01 -20.49
CA ASP A 64 10.53 -14.23 -21.14
C ASP A 64 9.62 -13.55 -20.10
N ASP A 65 9.37 -14.19 -18.95
CA ASP A 65 8.59 -13.61 -17.83
C ASP A 65 9.36 -12.44 -17.21
N LEU A 66 10.66 -12.61 -16.96
CA LEU A 66 11.52 -11.53 -16.47
C LEU A 66 11.51 -10.36 -17.46
N LYS A 67 11.69 -10.64 -18.77
CA LYS A 67 11.64 -9.61 -19.80
C LYS A 67 10.31 -8.89 -19.83
N ASN A 68 9.20 -9.62 -19.82
CA ASN A 68 7.86 -9.05 -19.79
C ASN A 68 7.62 -8.19 -18.55
N MET A 69 8.10 -8.64 -17.37
CA MET A 69 8.00 -7.88 -16.15
C MET A 69 8.77 -6.56 -16.24
N LEU A 70 9.98 -6.57 -16.74
CA LEU A 70 10.79 -5.37 -16.90
C LEU A 70 10.22 -4.42 -17.96
N VAL A 71 9.75 -4.97 -19.09
CA VAL A 71 9.23 -4.16 -20.22
C VAL A 71 7.90 -3.50 -19.89
N ASN A 72 7.07 -4.11 -19.08
CA ASN A 72 5.74 -3.58 -18.72
C ASN A 72 5.74 -2.68 -17.47
N ASN A 73 6.89 -2.42 -16.89
CA ASN A 73 7.01 -1.62 -15.67
C ASN A 73 8.03 -0.48 -15.85
N ILE A 74 8.05 0.44 -14.90
CA ILE A 74 9.12 1.42 -14.77
C ILE A 74 10.33 0.69 -14.19
N VAL A 75 11.48 0.85 -14.82
CA VAL A 75 12.71 0.21 -14.38
C VAL A 75 13.75 1.28 -14.08
N VAL A 76 14.21 1.28 -12.84
CA VAL A 76 15.22 2.23 -12.36
C VAL A 76 16.43 1.48 -11.78
N TRP A 77 17.61 2.05 -11.98
CA TRP A 77 18.80 1.74 -11.21
C TRP A 77 18.87 2.72 -10.04
N GLY A 78 19.09 2.22 -8.84
CA GLY A 78 19.14 3.10 -7.68
C GLY A 78 19.63 2.42 -6.41
N THR A 79 19.70 3.23 -5.35
CA THR A 79 20.20 2.83 -4.04
C THR A 79 19.10 2.97 -2.99
N VAL A 80 18.88 1.95 -2.19
CA VAL A 80 17.95 1.99 -1.04
C VAL A 80 18.50 2.96 0.00
N GLN A 81 17.75 4.01 0.30
CA GLN A 81 18.07 4.99 1.32
C GLN A 81 17.50 4.61 2.69
N ASP A 82 16.29 4.09 2.67
CA ASP A 82 15.54 3.70 3.87
C ASP A 82 14.64 2.51 3.57
N CYS A 83 14.40 1.68 4.59
CA CYS A 83 13.50 0.55 4.52
C CYS A 83 12.79 0.36 5.86
N SER A 84 11.48 0.22 5.82
CA SER A 84 10.65 0.00 7.01
C SER A 84 9.73 -1.18 6.82
N TYR A 85 9.54 -1.95 7.87
CA TYR A 85 8.71 -3.16 7.90
C TYR A 85 7.53 -2.92 8.82
N LEU A 86 6.33 -2.99 8.25
CA LEU A 86 5.10 -2.64 8.94
C LEU A 86 4.18 -3.86 9.02
N ARG A 87 3.67 -4.13 10.21
CA ARG A 87 2.63 -5.13 10.45
C ARG A 87 1.34 -4.42 10.80
N ILE A 88 0.25 -4.78 10.12
CA ILE A 88 -1.08 -4.21 10.37
C ILE A 88 -2.03 -5.35 10.68
N ARG A 89 -2.54 -5.39 11.91
CA ARG A 89 -3.53 -6.36 12.34
C ARG A 89 -4.93 -5.80 12.14
N ALA A 90 -5.78 -6.51 11.41
CA ALA A 90 -7.13 -6.05 11.13
C ALA A 90 -8.11 -7.23 11.08
N GLY A 91 -8.84 -7.44 12.18
CA GLY A 91 -9.69 -8.62 12.34
C GLY A 91 -8.87 -9.90 12.31
N ASP A 92 -9.27 -10.85 11.44
CA ASP A 92 -8.58 -12.15 11.27
C ASP A 92 -7.44 -12.08 10.23
N SER A 93 -7.15 -10.89 9.71
CA SER A 93 -6.12 -10.69 8.68
C SER A 93 -4.93 -9.94 9.26
N VAL A 94 -3.74 -10.31 8.82
CA VAL A 94 -2.49 -9.60 9.11
C VAL A 94 -1.85 -9.20 7.79
N TRP A 95 -1.58 -7.91 7.65
CA TRP A 95 -0.87 -7.35 6.52
C TRP A 95 0.59 -7.09 6.89
N TYR A 96 1.50 -7.49 6.04
CA TYR A 96 2.92 -7.22 6.12
C TYR A 96 3.30 -6.30 4.97
N LEU A 97 3.74 -5.09 5.30
CA LEU A 97 4.11 -4.10 4.31
C LEU A 97 5.59 -3.77 4.47
N THR A 98 6.31 -3.82 3.37
CA THR A 98 7.66 -3.27 3.29
C THR A 98 7.57 -1.96 2.51
N THR A 99 8.06 -0.88 3.10
CA THR A 99 8.19 0.42 2.43
C THR A 99 9.66 0.74 2.24
N MET A 100 10.04 1.15 1.04
CA MET A 100 11.43 1.45 0.70
C MET A 100 11.50 2.82 0.02
N ARG A 101 12.49 3.62 0.42
CA ARG A 101 12.87 4.83 -0.29
C ARG A 101 14.13 4.55 -1.10
N VAL A 102 14.03 4.73 -2.41
CA VAL A 102 15.13 4.47 -3.34
C VAL A 102 15.56 5.76 -4.01
N ALA A 103 16.84 6.13 -3.87
CA ALA A 103 17.45 7.18 -4.69
C ALA A 103 17.62 6.64 -6.11
N VAL A 104 17.10 7.36 -7.10
CA VAL A 104 17.17 6.98 -8.50
C VAL A 104 18.43 7.56 -9.12
N ASP A 105 19.34 6.71 -9.53
CA ASP A 105 20.57 7.10 -10.22
C ASP A 105 20.32 7.16 -11.74
N THR A 106 19.56 6.22 -12.27
CA THR A 106 19.23 6.14 -13.70
C THR A 106 17.86 5.52 -13.92
N VAL A 107 17.07 6.11 -14.79
CA VAL A 107 15.85 5.50 -15.32
C VAL A 107 16.22 4.70 -16.57
N ILE A 108 16.10 3.38 -16.48
CA ILE A 108 16.40 2.46 -17.59
C ILE A 108 15.20 2.41 -18.54
N ARG A 109 13.98 2.44 -17.97
CA ARG A 109 12.74 2.38 -18.74
C ARG A 109 11.60 3.10 -18.03
N GLY A 110 10.73 3.72 -18.84
CA GLY A 110 9.57 4.49 -18.33
C GLY A 110 9.99 5.87 -17.85
N GLU A 111 9.16 6.46 -17.01
CA GLU A 111 9.39 7.79 -16.46
C GLU A 111 9.30 7.72 -14.92
N ALA A 112 10.30 8.25 -14.24
CA ALA A 112 10.28 8.48 -12.82
C ALA A 112 10.50 9.98 -12.59
N ASP A 113 9.48 10.66 -12.07
CA ASP A 113 9.44 12.14 -12.02
C ASP A 113 10.28 12.73 -10.88
N ALA A 114 10.87 11.89 -10.04
CA ALA A 114 11.58 12.35 -8.84
C ALA A 114 12.95 11.67 -8.70
N PRO A 115 13.93 12.36 -8.07
CA PRO A 115 15.24 11.79 -7.76
C PRO A 115 15.18 10.69 -6.70
N THR A 116 14.05 10.55 -6.01
CA THR A 116 13.76 9.47 -5.07
C THR A 116 12.35 8.96 -5.30
N ILE A 117 12.16 7.65 -5.15
CA ILE A 117 10.85 7.00 -5.25
C ILE A 117 10.55 6.24 -3.96
N ASP A 118 9.30 6.32 -3.51
CA ASP A 118 8.80 5.55 -2.37
C ASP A 118 8.07 4.31 -2.91
N ILE A 119 8.61 3.14 -2.61
CA ILE A 119 8.13 1.84 -3.09
C ILE A 119 7.47 1.11 -1.94
N VAL A 120 6.33 0.47 -2.20
CA VAL A 120 5.66 -0.40 -1.24
C VAL A 120 5.49 -1.82 -1.81
N SER A 121 5.70 -2.81 -0.96
CA SER A 121 5.30 -4.20 -1.18
C SER A 121 4.38 -4.63 -0.05
N GLY A 122 3.32 -5.37 -0.36
CA GLY A 122 2.35 -5.81 0.64
C GLY A 122 1.94 -7.26 0.44
N GLU A 123 1.88 -8.00 1.55
CA GLU A 123 1.38 -9.36 1.64
C GLU A 123 0.29 -9.44 2.70
N CYS A 124 -0.81 -10.15 2.39
CA CYS A 124 -1.94 -10.32 3.31
C CYS A 124 -2.12 -11.80 3.64
N TYR A 125 -2.19 -12.10 4.92
CA TYR A 125 -2.45 -13.45 5.43
C TYR A 125 -3.77 -13.47 6.20
N THR A 126 -4.63 -14.44 5.89
CA THR A 126 -5.95 -14.58 6.50
C THR A 126 -6.11 -15.99 7.03
N GLY A 127 -6.46 -16.14 8.29
CA GLY A 127 -6.83 -17.43 8.90
C GLY A 127 -5.66 -18.32 9.31
N GLU A 128 -4.45 -18.13 8.82
CA GLU A 128 -3.26 -18.87 9.26
C GLU A 128 -2.41 -18.00 10.19
N PRO A 129 -2.06 -18.51 11.39
CA PRO A 129 -1.18 -17.78 12.29
C PRO A 129 0.22 -17.72 11.68
N VAL A 130 0.73 -16.51 11.48
CA VAL A 130 2.14 -16.26 11.20
C VAL A 130 2.82 -16.06 12.53
N PRO A 131 3.89 -16.81 12.86
CA PRO A 131 4.67 -16.57 14.06
C PRO A 131 5.08 -15.10 14.21
N GLU A 132 5.12 -14.57 15.44
CA GLU A 132 5.36 -13.14 15.66
C GLU A 132 6.74 -12.70 15.20
N GLU A 133 7.72 -13.60 15.27
CA GLU A 133 9.09 -13.41 14.83
C GLU A 133 9.25 -13.42 13.30
N GLU A 134 8.30 -14.02 12.57
CA GLU A 134 8.36 -14.13 11.13
C GLU A 134 7.75 -12.91 10.45
N PHE A 135 8.41 -12.46 9.38
CA PHE A 135 7.94 -11.37 8.51
C PHE A 135 7.95 -11.86 7.05
N PRO A 136 6.78 -12.22 6.52
CA PRO A 136 6.68 -12.64 5.12
C PRO A 136 7.03 -11.49 4.17
N VAL A 137 7.89 -11.80 3.21
CA VAL A 137 8.31 -10.85 2.17
C VAL A 137 8.34 -11.53 0.81
N ARG A 138 8.21 -10.73 -0.23
CA ARG A 138 8.50 -11.16 -1.60
C ARG A 138 10.00 -11.36 -1.81
N PRO A 139 10.38 -12.26 -2.70
CA PRO A 139 11.77 -12.45 -3.08
C PRO A 139 12.47 -11.14 -3.46
N GLY A 140 13.74 -11.05 -3.11
CA GLY A 140 14.56 -9.87 -3.33
C GLY A 140 14.32 -8.70 -2.38
N ILE A 141 13.24 -8.72 -1.57
CA ILE A 141 12.97 -7.65 -0.58
C ILE A 141 13.81 -7.83 0.68
N ALA A 142 14.03 -9.07 1.11
CA ALA A 142 14.83 -9.35 2.32
C ALA A 142 16.22 -8.71 2.29
N ASP A 143 16.79 -8.56 1.09
CA ASP A 143 18.12 -7.97 0.88
C ASP A 143 18.07 -6.44 0.65
N CYS A 144 16.90 -5.83 0.67
CA CYS A 144 16.74 -4.38 0.44
C CYS A 144 16.99 -3.58 1.73
N ILE A 145 18.19 -3.61 2.23
CA ILE A 145 18.62 -2.80 3.37
C ILE A 145 19.21 -1.46 2.89
N PRO A 146 19.26 -0.41 3.73
CA PRO A 146 19.90 0.86 3.37
C PRO A 146 21.33 0.68 2.85
N GLY A 147 21.63 1.31 1.72
CA GLY A 147 22.90 1.16 0.98
C GLY A 147 22.90 0.07 -0.08
N THR A 148 21.85 -0.74 -0.20
CA THR A 148 21.73 -1.74 -1.25
C THR A 148 21.49 -1.07 -2.59
N GLU A 149 22.33 -1.37 -3.57
CA GLU A 149 22.15 -0.98 -4.96
C GLU A 149 21.42 -2.06 -5.75
N GLY A 150 20.66 -1.65 -6.77
CA GLY A 150 19.97 -2.60 -7.64
C GLY A 150 19.11 -1.98 -8.71
N ILE A 151 18.61 -2.84 -9.58
CA ILE A 151 17.58 -2.51 -10.57
C ILE A 151 16.23 -2.85 -9.95
N PHE A 152 15.36 -1.87 -9.86
CA PHE A 152 14.01 -2.04 -9.34
C PHE A 152 13.00 -1.88 -10.49
N ALA A 153 12.20 -2.92 -10.73
CA ALA A 153 11.01 -2.78 -11.54
C ALA A 153 9.82 -2.45 -10.63
N VAL A 154 9.11 -1.38 -10.96
CA VAL A 154 8.02 -0.85 -10.15
C VAL A 154 6.85 -0.41 -11.01
N SER A 155 5.64 -0.52 -10.49
CA SER A 155 4.44 0.03 -11.12
C SER A 155 3.96 1.25 -10.36
N PRO A 156 3.55 2.34 -11.02
CA PRO A 156 2.97 3.48 -10.32
C PRO A 156 1.66 3.07 -9.63
N VAL A 157 1.44 3.59 -8.45
CA VAL A 157 0.16 3.42 -7.75
C VAL A 157 -0.90 4.22 -8.49
N GLN A 158 -1.91 3.54 -9.01
CA GLN A 158 -3.01 4.19 -9.72
C GLN A 158 -3.78 5.14 -8.81
N ALA A 159 -4.29 6.24 -9.38
CA ALA A 159 -5.12 7.18 -8.64
C ALA A 159 -6.37 6.47 -8.10
N GLY A 160 -6.60 6.59 -6.78
CA GLY A 160 -7.72 5.94 -6.11
C GLY A 160 -7.51 4.45 -5.80
N ALA A 161 -6.31 3.89 -6.03
CA ALA A 161 -6.00 2.53 -5.59
C ALA A 161 -6.09 2.41 -4.07
N VAL A 162 -6.84 1.42 -3.62
CA VAL A 162 -7.05 1.13 -2.20
C VAL A 162 -6.79 -0.34 -1.91
N TRP A 163 -6.25 -0.61 -0.73
CA TRP A 163 -6.26 -1.94 -0.14
C TRP A 163 -7.40 -2.04 0.87
N ASP A 164 -8.06 -3.18 0.88
CA ASP A 164 -9.01 -3.50 1.95
C ASP A 164 -8.24 -4.16 3.10
N ILE A 165 -7.98 -3.37 4.13
CA ILE A 165 -7.27 -3.83 5.33
C ILE A 165 -8.31 -3.97 6.44
N GLY A 166 -8.80 -5.21 6.64
CA GLY A 166 -9.79 -5.54 7.68
C GLY A 166 -11.11 -4.79 7.53
N GLY A 167 -11.63 -4.69 6.30
CA GLY A 167 -12.87 -4.00 5.97
C GLY A 167 -12.72 -2.47 5.90
N ARG A 168 -11.49 -1.96 5.88
CA ARG A 168 -11.18 -0.53 5.70
C ARG A 168 -10.44 -0.31 4.40
N SER A 169 -11.02 0.50 3.53
CA SER A 169 -10.33 0.95 2.32
C SER A 169 -9.25 1.96 2.70
N THR A 170 -7.99 1.55 2.57
CA THR A 170 -6.81 2.37 2.85
C THR A 170 -6.12 2.72 1.54
N ALA A 171 -5.82 3.99 1.32
CA ALA A 171 -5.16 4.41 0.09
C ALA A 171 -3.74 3.84 0.03
N VAL A 172 -3.40 3.14 -1.05
CA VAL A 172 -2.07 2.53 -1.23
C VAL A 172 -0.98 3.59 -1.20
N ARG A 173 -1.27 4.80 -1.69
CA ARG A 173 -0.36 5.94 -1.67
C ARG A 173 0.05 6.44 -0.28
N GLU A 174 -0.66 6.04 0.78
CA GLU A 174 -0.22 6.33 2.15
C GLU A 174 1.07 5.58 2.52
N PHE A 175 1.40 4.50 1.78
CA PHE A 175 2.57 3.66 2.02
C PHE A 175 3.66 3.82 0.95
N GLY A 176 3.33 4.29 -0.25
CA GLY A 176 4.28 4.51 -1.32
C GLY A 176 3.61 4.92 -2.63
N ASP A 177 4.38 5.57 -3.49
CA ASP A 177 3.91 6.02 -4.81
C ASP A 177 4.03 4.92 -5.87
N TYR A 178 4.84 3.89 -5.60
CA TYR A 178 5.10 2.78 -6.50
C TYR A 178 4.94 1.44 -5.79
N ILE A 179 4.43 0.45 -6.53
CA ILE A 179 4.32 -0.95 -6.09
C ILE A 179 5.55 -1.71 -6.57
N TYR A 180 6.21 -2.40 -5.64
CA TYR A 180 7.32 -3.31 -5.93
C TYR A 180 6.89 -4.45 -6.86
N ARG A 181 7.73 -4.77 -7.83
CA ARG A 181 7.53 -5.91 -8.73
C ARG A 181 8.67 -6.91 -8.60
N ILE A 182 9.90 -6.46 -8.81
CA ILE A 182 11.10 -7.29 -8.71
C ILE A 182 12.33 -6.41 -8.49
N ARG A 183 13.35 -6.97 -7.86
CA ARG A 183 14.71 -6.42 -7.79
C ARG A 183 15.67 -7.35 -8.51
N CYS A 184 16.53 -6.77 -9.33
CA CYS A 184 17.59 -7.45 -10.04
C CYS A 184 18.94 -6.81 -9.72
N SER A 185 20.03 -7.51 -10.00
CA SER A 185 21.37 -6.94 -9.99
C SER A 185 21.78 -6.48 -11.38
N LEU A 186 22.80 -5.61 -11.46
CA LEU A 186 23.44 -5.21 -12.71
C LEU A 186 24.83 -5.81 -12.75
N GLN A 187 25.13 -6.58 -13.81
CA GLN A 187 26.44 -7.17 -14.04
C GLN A 187 26.83 -7.00 -15.50
N GLU A 188 27.98 -6.36 -15.74
CA GLU A 188 28.55 -6.20 -17.10
C GLU A 188 27.55 -5.70 -18.17
N GLY A 189 26.66 -4.75 -17.80
CA GLY A 189 25.65 -4.20 -18.72
C GLY A 189 24.45 -5.12 -18.95
N SER A 190 24.28 -6.14 -18.11
CA SER A 190 23.15 -7.04 -18.12
C SER A 190 22.40 -7.02 -16.81
N ILE A 191 21.08 -7.16 -16.87
CA ILE A 191 20.19 -7.35 -15.74
C ILE A 191 20.25 -8.83 -15.36
N VAL A 192 20.53 -9.10 -14.09
CA VAL A 192 20.65 -10.47 -13.58
C VAL A 192 19.63 -10.67 -12.45
N TYR A 193 18.84 -11.72 -12.60
CA TYR A 193 17.90 -12.22 -11.60
C TYR A 193 18.09 -13.73 -11.48
N ASP A 194 18.53 -14.20 -10.32
CA ASP A 194 18.98 -15.57 -10.12
C ASP A 194 19.97 -16.01 -11.23
N ASP A 195 19.65 -17.05 -11.97
CA ASP A 195 20.45 -17.54 -13.09
C ASP A 195 20.09 -16.90 -14.45
N LEU A 196 19.10 -16.00 -14.47
CA LEU A 196 18.64 -15.34 -15.68
C LEU A 196 19.46 -14.10 -15.97
N VAL A 197 19.94 -14.00 -17.20
CA VAL A 197 20.72 -12.85 -17.70
C VAL A 197 19.98 -12.22 -18.87
N LEU A 198 19.72 -10.92 -18.78
CA LEU A 198 19.05 -10.14 -19.81
C LEU A 198 19.87 -8.87 -20.12
N PRO A 199 20.36 -8.67 -21.36
CA PRO A 199 21.02 -7.43 -21.74
C PRO A 199 20.13 -6.23 -21.50
N ILE A 200 20.67 -5.16 -20.90
CA ILE A 200 19.89 -3.95 -20.56
C ILE A 200 19.24 -3.35 -21.82
N SER A 201 19.91 -3.44 -22.97
CA SER A 201 19.41 -2.96 -24.26
C SER A 201 18.11 -3.64 -24.72
N GLU A 202 17.85 -4.87 -24.28
CA GLU A 202 16.58 -5.53 -24.58
C GLU A 202 15.40 -4.94 -23.81
N VAL A 203 15.67 -4.26 -22.70
CA VAL A 203 14.66 -3.58 -21.87
C VAL A 203 14.47 -2.13 -22.35
N GLU A 204 15.56 -1.44 -22.67
CA GLU A 204 15.54 -0.05 -23.15
C GLU A 204 14.78 0.09 -24.47
N THR A 205 15.02 -0.83 -25.42
CA THR A 205 14.50 -0.72 -26.79
C THR A 205 13.14 -1.37 -27.00
N ALA A 206 12.65 -2.15 -26.07
CA ALA A 206 11.35 -2.80 -26.20
C ALA A 206 10.21 -1.77 -26.18
N GLY A 207 9.62 -1.46 -27.34
CA GLY A 207 8.43 -0.58 -27.46
C GLY A 207 8.73 0.87 -27.86
N SER A 208 9.91 1.15 -28.43
CA SER A 208 10.17 2.36 -29.23
C SER A 208 9.54 2.25 -30.62
#